data_83483cedea8c0645ffcee1ceb1a4ee92
#
_entry.id   83483cedea8c0645ffcee1ceb1a4ee92
#
_cell.length_a   1.000
_cell.length_b   1.000
_cell.length_c   1.000
_cell.angle_alpha   90.00
_cell.angle_beta   90.00
_cell.angle_gamma   90.00
#
_symmetry.space_group_name_H-M   'P 1'
#
loop_
_entity.id
_entity.type
_entity.pdbx_description
1 polymer ?
#
loop_
_entity_poly.entity_id
_entity_poly.type
_entity_poly.pdbx_seq_one_letter_code
_entity_poly.pdbx_strand_id
1 'polypeptide(L)'
;MRAPLTNLARPSGALAMVAVDQREALRGMFAAHQSTPVPDSQLTQFKVDVARELSPFASALLVDQEFGIDEIIKQKALKGNCGLIAAADLLVGPAGGAATDTAVDPDVDPIRMRDIGSVGLKFLVLWRNDESPDSRAKLVEEFNKLCTISGLPSIIEIIVKPPTDTSKTFNREEELIIAAREAASWKPDLYKAEVPFHGEGDLNLVTKNAERIS
;
A
#
# COMPACT_ATOMS: atom_id res chain seq x y z
N MET A 1 -14.40 1.89 -17.91
CA MET A 1 -13.21 1.02 -18.16
C MET A 1 -12.07 1.62 -17.36
N ARG A 2 -11.34 0.83 -16.58
CA ARG A 2 -10.17 1.30 -15.81
C ARG A 2 -8.98 1.57 -16.71
N ALA A 3 -8.12 2.49 -16.29
CA ALA A 3 -6.88 2.81 -17.00
C ALA A 3 -5.92 1.60 -17.02
N PRO A 4 -5.06 1.47 -18.03
CA PRO A 4 -4.16 0.34 -18.17
C PRO A 4 -3.02 0.39 -17.13
N LEU A 5 -2.55 -0.79 -16.69
CA LEU A 5 -1.41 -0.93 -15.77
C LEU A 5 -0.07 -0.46 -16.36
N THR A 6 -0.01 -0.22 -17.67
CA THR A 6 1.22 0.29 -18.32
C THR A 6 1.72 1.61 -17.74
N ASN A 7 0.81 2.41 -17.14
CA ASN A 7 1.20 3.67 -16.47
C ASN A 7 1.92 3.43 -15.11
N LEU A 8 1.91 2.19 -14.61
CA LEU A 8 2.61 1.78 -13.39
C LEU A 8 3.94 1.09 -13.70
N ALA A 9 4.21 0.78 -14.97
CA ALA A 9 5.33 -0.03 -15.40
C ALA A 9 6.41 0.80 -16.11
N ARG A 10 7.63 0.29 -16.08
CA ARG A 10 8.71 0.75 -16.95
C ARG A 10 8.45 0.33 -18.41
N PRO A 11 9.15 0.89 -19.40
CA PRO A 11 9.04 0.43 -20.79
C PRO A 11 9.32 -1.07 -20.98
N SER A 12 10.10 -1.69 -20.07
CA SER A 12 10.34 -3.13 -20.05
C SER A 12 9.17 -3.96 -19.53
N GLY A 13 8.09 -3.33 -19.04
CA GLY A 13 6.99 -3.99 -18.34
C GLY A 13 7.24 -4.22 -16.83
N ALA A 14 8.43 -3.97 -16.34
CA ALA A 14 8.76 -4.17 -14.93
C ALA A 14 8.10 -3.14 -14.02
N LEU A 15 7.59 -3.59 -12.88
CA LEU A 15 7.05 -2.77 -11.81
C LEU A 15 8.16 -2.50 -10.79
N ALA A 16 8.70 -1.27 -10.78
CA ALA A 16 9.72 -0.84 -9.83
C ALA A 16 9.16 0.31 -8.99
N MET A 17 8.24 -0.03 -8.10
CA MET A 17 7.51 0.94 -7.29
C MET A 17 8.23 1.22 -5.98
N VAL A 18 8.12 2.47 -5.51
CA VAL A 18 8.53 2.89 -4.17
C VAL A 18 7.27 3.22 -3.38
N ALA A 19 7.19 2.78 -2.12
CA ALA A 19 6.08 3.07 -1.24
C ALA A 19 6.55 3.91 -0.03
N VAL A 20 5.81 4.99 0.26
CA VAL A 20 6.06 5.89 1.38
C VAL A 20 4.74 6.35 2.02
N ASP A 21 3.76 5.44 1.99
CA ASP A 21 2.39 5.66 2.49
C ASP A 21 2.21 5.37 3.99
N GLN A 22 3.28 5.03 4.72
CA GLN A 22 3.25 4.89 6.18
C GLN A 22 2.99 6.27 6.82
N ARG A 23 2.21 6.30 7.90
CA ARG A 23 1.82 7.50 8.65
C ARG A 23 2.37 7.40 10.07
N GLU A 24 1.57 6.92 11.03
CA GLU A 24 2.01 6.79 12.41
C GLU A 24 3.17 5.80 12.60
N ALA A 25 3.24 4.74 11.83
CA ALA A 25 4.39 3.83 11.85
C ALA A 25 5.70 4.56 11.46
N LEU A 26 5.65 5.44 10.45
CA LEU A 26 6.81 6.27 10.08
C LEU A 26 7.16 7.26 11.20
N ARG A 27 6.15 7.87 11.84
CA ARG A 27 6.36 8.73 13.02
C ARG A 27 7.09 7.98 14.13
N GLY A 28 6.66 6.75 14.42
CA GLY A 28 7.32 5.89 15.40
C GLY A 28 8.77 5.56 15.05
N MET A 29 9.05 5.33 13.76
CA MET A 29 10.43 5.09 13.29
C MET A 29 11.32 6.32 13.54
N PHE A 30 10.86 7.54 13.27
CA PHE A 30 11.61 8.75 13.59
C PHE A 30 11.78 8.95 15.10
N ALA A 31 10.70 8.74 15.86
CA ALA A 31 10.72 8.90 17.32
C ALA A 31 11.72 7.95 18.01
N ALA A 32 11.98 6.77 17.43
CA ALA A 32 12.99 5.84 17.93
C ALA A 32 14.44 6.36 17.81
N HIS A 33 14.66 7.42 17.02
CA HIS A 33 15.99 7.96 16.72
C HIS A 33 16.17 9.44 17.10
N GLN A 34 15.16 10.07 17.74
CA GLN A 34 15.23 11.46 18.20
C GLN A 34 14.50 11.62 19.53
N SER A 35 14.95 12.60 20.34
CA SER A 35 14.35 12.90 21.66
C SER A 35 13.21 13.92 21.60
N THR A 36 13.08 14.65 20.49
CA THR A 36 12.02 15.64 20.28
C THR A 36 10.79 15.00 19.63
N PRO A 37 9.57 15.49 19.88
CA PRO A 37 8.37 15.03 19.18
C PRO A 37 8.55 15.14 17.66
N VAL A 38 7.99 14.20 16.91
CA VAL A 38 7.99 14.17 15.45
C VAL A 38 6.77 14.96 14.94
N PRO A 39 6.92 16.16 14.39
CA PRO A 39 5.81 16.93 13.85
C PRO A 39 5.36 16.40 12.49
N ASP A 40 4.13 16.69 12.08
CA ASP A 40 3.57 16.31 10.77
C ASP A 40 4.43 16.83 9.61
N SER A 41 4.97 18.04 9.75
CA SER A 41 5.87 18.64 8.76
C SER A 41 7.13 17.82 8.49
N GLN A 42 7.62 17.05 9.47
CA GLN A 42 8.76 16.15 9.28
C GLN A 42 8.38 14.94 8.43
N LEU A 43 7.18 14.38 8.63
CA LEU A 43 6.67 13.30 7.79
C LEU A 43 6.47 13.78 6.35
N THR A 44 5.83 14.94 6.20
CA THR A 44 5.60 15.58 4.90
C THR A 44 6.92 15.84 4.16
N GLN A 45 7.89 16.45 4.84
CA GLN A 45 9.18 16.75 4.22
C GLN A 45 9.92 15.48 3.79
N PHE A 46 9.92 14.46 4.63
CA PHE A 46 10.50 13.17 4.28
C PHE A 46 9.89 12.57 3.01
N LYS A 47 8.54 12.60 2.89
CA LYS A 47 7.84 12.07 1.70
C LYS A 47 8.15 12.88 0.45
N VAL A 48 8.25 14.19 0.56
CA VAL A 48 8.68 15.07 -0.53
C VAL A 48 10.11 14.77 -0.97
N ASP A 49 11.02 14.53 -0.03
CA ASP A 49 12.42 14.21 -0.32
C ASP A 49 12.53 12.82 -0.95
N VAL A 50 11.80 11.82 -0.45
CA VAL A 50 11.69 10.50 -1.09
C VAL A 50 11.17 10.63 -2.52
N ALA A 51 10.13 11.43 -2.75
CA ALA A 51 9.60 11.66 -4.09
C ALA A 51 10.66 12.29 -5.01
N ARG A 52 11.41 13.27 -4.53
CA ARG A 52 12.43 13.97 -5.31
C ARG A 52 13.62 13.10 -5.66
N GLU A 53 14.09 12.31 -4.70
CA GLU A 53 15.32 11.52 -4.85
C GLU A 53 15.07 10.16 -5.52
N LEU A 54 13.94 9.50 -5.25
CA LEU A 54 13.70 8.14 -5.70
C LEU A 54 12.81 8.03 -6.93
N SER A 55 11.95 9.02 -7.21
CA SER A 55 11.08 8.94 -8.40
C SER A 55 11.82 8.81 -9.73
N PRO A 56 13.05 9.37 -9.93
CA PRO A 56 13.80 9.13 -11.18
C PRO A 56 14.11 7.65 -11.43
N PHE A 57 14.14 6.85 -10.38
CA PHE A 57 14.50 5.41 -10.43
C PHE A 57 13.28 4.49 -10.25
N ALA A 58 12.10 5.04 -9.99
CA ALA A 58 10.88 4.30 -9.78
C ALA A 58 9.95 4.34 -11.00
N SER A 59 9.14 3.29 -11.19
CA SER A 59 8.05 3.32 -12.17
C SER A 59 6.81 4.01 -11.60
N ALA A 60 6.60 3.93 -10.29
CA ALA A 60 5.55 4.64 -9.57
C ALA A 60 5.94 4.87 -8.12
N LEU A 61 5.35 5.89 -7.51
CA LEU A 61 5.46 6.24 -6.09
C LEU A 61 4.08 6.12 -5.43
N LEU A 62 3.98 5.26 -4.41
CA LEU A 62 2.79 5.14 -3.58
C LEU A 62 2.92 6.07 -2.36
N VAL A 63 1.94 6.93 -2.18
CA VAL A 63 1.93 7.91 -1.09
C VAL A 63 0.50 8.16 -0.59
N ASP A 64 0.36 8.55 0.68
CA ASP A 64 -0.90 8.94 1.31
C ASP A 64 -1.25 10.41 1.05
N GLN A 65 -2.55 10.73 1.18
CA GLN A 65 -3.04 12.09 1.04
C GLN A 65 -2.68 12.95 2.26
N GLU A 66 -2.71 12.37 3.46
CA GLU A 66 -2.60 13.10 4.72
C GLU A 66 -1.30 13.89 4.84
N PHE A 67 -0.16 13.28 4.50
CA PHE A 67 1.15 13.90 4.68
C PHE A 67 1.94 14.08 3.39
N GLY A 68 1.50 13.54 2.24
CA GLY A 68 2.38 13.46 1.07
C GLY A 68 1.85 14.10 -0.19
N ILE A 69 0.70 13.69 -0.70
CA ILE A 69 0.25 13.99 -2.06
C ILE A 69 0.28 15.48 -2.38
N ASP A 70 -0.33 16.31 -1.54
CA ASP A 70 -0.51 17.74 -1.82
C ASP A 70 0.81 18.48 -1.92
N GLU A 71 1.72 18.21 -0.99
CA GLU A 71 3.00 18.90 -0.98
C GLU A 71 3.95 18.38 -2.08
N ILE A 72 3.90 17.08 -2.42
CA ILE A 72 4.63 16.50 -3.55
C ILE A 72 4.22 17.16 -4.86
N ILE A 73 2.92 17.37 -5.07
CA ILE A 73 2.39 18.03 -6.27
C ILE A 73 2.78 19.50 -6.30
N LYS A 74 2.54 20.22 -5.21
CA LYS A 74 2.84 21.65 -5.06
C LYS A 74 4.32 21.94 -5.31
N GLN A 75 5.23 21.10 -4.78
CA GLN A 75 6.67 21.26 -4.97
C GLN A 75 7.19 20.64 -6.28
N LYS A 76 6.33 19.99 -7.07
CA LYS A 76 6.73 19.27 -8.28
C LYS A 76 7.87 18.29 -8.00
N ALA A 77 7.77 17.59 -6.87
CA ALA A 77 8.83 16.70 -6.39
C ALA A 77 8.90 15.40 -7.19
N LEU A 78 7.78 14.94 -7.77
CA LEU A 78 7.77 13.76 -8.64
C LEU A 78 8.48 14.06 -9.97
N LYS A 79 9.45 13.24 -10.34
CA LYS A 79 10.33 13.44 -11.48
C LYS A 79 10.17 12.34 -12.53
N GLY A 80 10.54 12.68 -13.78
CA GLY A 80 10.52 11.72 -14.87
C GLY A 80 9.13 11.22 -15.22
N ASN A 81 9.03 9.93 -15.57
CA ASN A 81 7.79 9.25 -15.88
C ASN A 81 7.26 8.41 -14.72
N CYS A 82 7.63 8.76 -13.48
CA CYS A 82 7.15 8.08 -12.29
C CYS A 82 5.66 8.37 -12.08
N GLY A 83 4.84 7.32 -12.06
CA GLY A 83 3.40 7.43 -11.77
C GLY A 83 3.13 7.71 -10.29
N LEU A 84 2.07 8.44 -9.99
CA LEU A 84 1.58 8.63 -8.62
C LEU A 84 0.52 7.59 -8.30
N ILE A 85 0.70 6.81 -7.23
CA ILE A 85 -0.33 5.94 -6.66
C ILE A 85 -0.83 6.57 -5.38
N ALA A 86 -2.14 6.80 -5.27
CA ALA A 86 -2.74 7.33 -4.06
C ALA A 86 -3.20 6.20 -3.13
N ALA A 87 -2.77 6.23 -1.87
CA ALA A 87 -3.34 5.39 -0.84
C ALA A 87 -4.78 5.84 -0.53
N ALA A 88 -5.71 4.89 -0.54
CA ALA A 88 -7.14 5.11 -0.26
C ALA A 88 -7.57 4.43 1.04
N ASP A 89 -6.61 4.01 1.85
CA ASP A 89 -6.83 3.41 3.15
C ASP A 89 -6.73 4.44 4.28
N LEU A 90 -7.65 4.34 5.23
CA LEU A 90 -7.53 4.94 6.55
C LEU A 90 -6.90 3.88 7.47
N LEU A 91 -5.70 4.18 7.98
CA LEU A 91 -4.99 3.29 8.89
C LEU A 91 -5.38 3.61 10.33
N VAL A 92 -5.97 2.64 11.01
CA VAL A 92 -6.37 2.76 12.43
C VAL A 92 -5.32 2.08 13.29
N GLY A 93 -4.83 2.77 14.32
CA GLY A 93 -3.82 2.22 15.22
C GLY A 93 -3.39 3.22 16.30
N PRO A 94 -2.50 2.80 17.20
CA PRO A 94 -1.97 3.69 18.22
C PRO A 94 -1.05 4.74 17.61
N ALA A 95 -0.97 5.91 18.23
CA ALA A 95 -0.05 6.96 17.85
C ALA A 95 1.41 6.45 17.85
N GLY A 96 2.13 6.69 16.76
CA GLY A 96 3.50 6.21 16.57
C GLY A 96 3.64 4.69 16.39
N GLY A 97 2.54 3.97 16.20
CA GLY A 97 2.50 2.51 16.06
C GLY A 97 2.06 2.02 14.69
N ALA A 98 2.15 0.71 14.51
CA ALA A 98 1.62 0.05 13.30
C ALA A 98 0.09 0.02 13.31
N ALA A 99 -0.51 0.03 12.12
CA ALA A 99 -1.95 -0.13 11.97
C ALA A 99 -2.44 -1.47 12.55
N THR A 100 -3.53 -1.41 13.27
CA THR A 100 -4.24 -2.56 13.85
C THR A 100 -5.52 -2.87 13.10
N ASP A 101 -6.05 -1.91 12.34
CA ASP A 101 -7.22 -2.05 11.49
C ASP A 101 -7.13 -1.10 10.28
N THR A 102 -7.97 -1.32 9.27
CA THR A 102 -8.06 -0.49 8.07
C THR A 102 -9.51 -0.25 7.67
N ALA A 103 -9.77 0.90 7.10
CA ALA A 103 -11.03 1.25 6.46
C ALA A 103 -10.75 1.99 5.14
N VAL A 104 -11.74 2.13 4.29
CA VAL A 104 -11.65 3.07 3.16
C VAL A 104 -11.65 4.48 3.72
N ASP A 105 -10.69 5.29 3.27
CA ASP A 105 -10.55 6.67 3.73
C ASP A 105 -11.69 7.53 3.11
N PRO A 106 -12.60 8.07 3.95
CA PRO A 106 -13.73 8.86 3.46
C PRO A 106 -13.31 10.22 2.86
N ASP A 107 -12.10 10.69 3.17
CA ASP A 107 -11.57 11.96 2.69
C ASP A 107 -10.88 11.84 1.32
N VAL A 108 -10.71 10.62 0.82
CA VAL A 108 -10.16 10.37 -0.53
C VAL A 108 -11.24 10.60 -1.59
N ASP A 109 -11.16 11.73 -2.28
CA ASP A 109 -11.96 12.01 -3.48
C ASP A 109 -11.35 11.31 -4.71
N PRO A 110 -11.98 10.24 -5.24
CA PRO A 110 -11.44 9.50 -6.37
C PRO A 110 -11.35 10.33 -7.66
N ILE A 111 -12.22 11.32 -7.85
CA ILE A 111 -12.18 12.21 -9.01
C ILE A 111 -10.97 13.14 -8.90
N ARG A 112 -10.77 13.72 -7.72
CA ARG A 112 -9.57 14.53 -7.45
C ARG A 112 -8.29 13.72 -7.68
N MET A 113 -8.23 12.48 -7.18
CA MET A 113 -7.05 11.63 -7.39
C MET A 113 -6.76 11.42 -8.88
N ARG A 114 -7.77 11.15 -9.70
CA ARG A 114 -7.61 11.08 -11.16
C ARG A 114 -7.11 12.40 -11.75
N ASP A 115 -7.74 13.51 -11.36
CA ASP A 115 -7.51 14.83 -11.97
C ASP A 115 -6.12 15.40 -11.64
N ILE A 116 -5.52 15.01 -10.52
CA ILE A 116 -4.12 15.31 -10.18
C ILE A 116 -3.11 14.38 -10.87
N GLY A 117 -3.58 13.43 -11.70
CA GLY A 117 -2.73 12.55 -12.49
C GLY A 117 -2.31 11.25 -11.79
N SER A 118 -3.03 10.81 -10.75
CA SER A 118 -2.76 9.49 -10.18
C SER A 118 -2.98 8.39 -11.22
N VAL A 119 -2.15 7.36 -11.18
CA VAL A 119 -2.16 6.22 -12.11
C VAL A 119 -2.74 4.96 -11.48
N GLY A 120 -3.12 5.00 -10.21
CA GLY A 120 -3.79 3.92 -9.48
C GLY A 120 -4.21 4.34 -8.08
N LEU A 121 -5.16 3.61 -7.50
CA LEU A 121 -5.52 3.69 -6.09
C LEU A 121 -5.08 2.41 -5.39
N LYS A 122 -4.54 2.53 -4.19
CA LYS A 122 -4.12 1.38 -3.37
C LYS A 122 -4.95 1.31 -2.10
N PHE A 123 -5.33 0.09 -1.72
CA PHE A 123 -6.00 -0.19 -0.46
C PHE A 123 -5.29 -1.31 0.29
N LEU A 124 -5.01 -1.08 1.57
CA LEU A 124 -4.43 -2.07 2.48
C LEU A 124 -5.53 -2.87 3.17
N VAL A 125 -5.43 -4.19 3.10
CA VAL A 125 -6.21 -5.13 3.90
C VAL A 125 -5.29 -5.76 4.94
N LEU A 126 -5.62 -5.59 6.22
CA LEU A 126 -5.00 -6.38 7.27
C LEU A 126 -5.73 -7.73 7.33
N TRP A 127 -4.98 -8.80 7.11
CA TRP A 127 -5.55 -10.14 7.02
C TRP A 127 -5.19 -10.95 8.26
N ARG A 128 -6.20 -11.54 8.90
CA ARG A 128 -6.05 -12.49 10.01
C ARG A 128 -6.94 -13.70 9.78
N ASN A 129 -6.47 -14.88 10.16
CA ASN A 129 -7.22 -16.13 9.98
C ASN A 129 -8.41 -16.29 10.94
N ASP A 130 -8.54 -15.42 11.94
CA ASP A 130 -9.67 -15.35 12.88
C ASP A 130 -10.71 -14.29 12.53
N GLU A 131 -10.52 -13.54 11.45
CA GLU A 131 -11.47 -12.55 10.94
C GLU A 131 -12.34 -13.13 9.81
N SER A 132 -13.53 -12.55 9.63
CA SER A 132 -14.46 -12.96 8.59
C SER A 132 -13.98 -12.56 7.18
N PRO A 133 -13.87 -13.50 6.22
CA PRO A 133 -13.64 -13.16 4.82
C PRO A 133 -14.69 -12.19 4.24
N ASP A 134 -15.96 -12.30 4.68
CA ASP A 134 -17.04 -11.42 4.21
C ASP A 134 -16.82 -9.95 4.64
N SER A 135 -16.22 -9.72 5.81
CA SER A 135 -15.90 -8.37 6.26
C SER A 135 -14.83 -7.73 5.37
N ARG A 136 -13.78 -8.48 5.04
CA ARG A 136 -12.73 -8.03 4.13
C ARG A 136 -13.25 -7.80 2.71
N ALA A 137 -14.11 -8.71 2.22
CA ALA A 137 -14.73 -8.57 0.90
C ALA A 137 -15.57 -7.29 0.79
N LYS A 138 -16.30 -6.89 1.84
CA LYS A 138 -17.07 -5.64 1.89
C LYS A 138 -16.17 -4.41 1.80
N LEU A 139 -15.05 -4.39 2.55
CA LEU A 139 -14.07 -3.30 2.47
C LEU A 139 -13.49 -3.16 1.05
N VAL A 140 -13.14 -4.28 0.42
CA VAL A 140 -12.63 -4.28 -0.95
C VAL A 140 -13.70 -3.85 -1.96
N GLU A 141 -14.97 -4.25 -1.76
CA GLU A 141 -16.08 -3.78 -2.59
C GLU A 141 -16.24 -2.26 -2.49
N GLU A 142 -16.18 -1.70 -1.28
CA GLU A 142 -16.22 -0.26 -1.05
C GLU A 142 -15.07 0.47 -1.75
N PHE A 143 -13.85 0.00 -1.58
CA PHE A 143 -12.69 0.52 -2.30
C PHE A 143 -12.84 0.44 -3.82
N ASN A 144 -13.35 -0.68 -4.35
CA ASN A 144 -13.56 -0.86 -5.79
C ASN A 144 -14.58 0.14 -6.38
N LYS A 145 -15.50 0.69 -5.57
CA LYS A 145 -16.39 1.78 -5.99
C LYS A 145 -15.59 3.05 -6.29
N LEU A 146 -14.59 3.39 -5.46
CA LEU A 146 -13.69 4.52 -5.74
C LEU A 146 -12.94 4.34 -7.07
N CYS A 147 -12.39 3.14 -7.30
CA CYS A 147 -11.71 2.82 -8.55
C CYS A 147 -12.64 2.89 -9.77
N THR A 148 -13.90 2.50 -9.60
CA THR A 148 -14.90 2.59 -10.67
C THR A 148 -15.27 4.03 -10.98
N ILE A 149 -15.43 4.88 -9.96
CA ILE A 149 -15.74 6.31 -10.09
C ILE A 149 -14.60 7.07 -10.78
N SER A 150 -13.36 6.82 -10.34
CA SER A 150 -12.18 7.48 -10.91
C SER A 150 -11.75 6.93 -12.28
N GLY A 151 -12.06 5.66 -12.56
CA GLY A 151 -11.48 4.92 -13.70
C GLY A 151 -10.02 4.51 -13.48
N LEU A 152 -9.49 4.63 -12.25
CA LEU A 152 -8.14 4.23 -11.89
C LEU A 152 -8.06 2.73 -11.59
N PRO A 153 -6.92 2.05 -11.87
CA PRO A 153 -6.69 0.68 -11.49
C PRO A 153 -6.73 0.50 -9.96
N SER A 154 -7.22 -0.66 -9.53
CA SER A 154 -7.22 -1.08 -8.13
C SER A 154 -5.93 -1.83 -7.80
N ILE A 155 -5.25 -1.40 -6.73
CA ILE A 155 -4.10 -2.10 -6.17
C ILE A 155 -4.51 -2.56 -4.77
N ILE A 156 -4.61 -3.86 -4.56
CA ILE A 156 -4.87 -4.43 -3.23
C ILE A 156 -3.56 -4.90 -2.63
N GLU A 157 -3.25 -4.37 -1.46
CA GLU A 157 -2.15 -4.85 -0.61
C GLU A 157 -2.73 -5.66 0.54
N ILE A 158 -2.15 -6.83 0.81
CA ILE A 158 -2.46 -7.59 2.02
C ILE A 158 -1.22 -7.66 2.90
N ILE A 159 -1.42 -7.34 4.19
CA ILE A 159 -0.45 -7.63 5.25
C ILE A 159 -1.06 -8.66 6.18
N VAL A 160 -0.39 -9.81 6.28
CA VAL A 160 -0.81 -10.91 7.15
C VAL A 160 -0.40 -10.61 8.60
N LYS A 161 -1.34 -10.72 9.51
CA LYS A 161 -1.14 -10.49 10.94
C LYS A 161 -1.45 -11.76 11.74
N PRO A 162 -0.79 -11.97 12.88
CA PRO A 162 -1.22 -13.01 13.81
C PRO A 162 -2.69 -12.84 14.20
N PRO A 163 -3.40 -13.95 14.48
CA PRO A 163 -4.78 -13.90 14.99
C PRO A 163 -4.83 -13.15 16.31
N THR A 164 -5.96 -12.52 16.59
CA THR A 164 -6.25 -11.92 17.91
C THR A 164 -6.58 -13.00 18.94
N ASP A 165 -7.18 -14.09 18.49
CA ASP A 165 -7.40 -15.31 19.28
C ASP A 165 -6.08 -16.09 19.42
N THR A 166 -5.44 -15.95 20.57
CA THR A 166 -4.15 -16.61 20.87
C THR A 166 -4.23 -18.14 20.94
N SER A 167 -5.43 -18.74 20.91
CA SER A 167 -5.61 -20.20 20.81
C SER A 167 -5.41 -20.73 19.39
N LYS A 168 -5.47 -19.85 18.38
CA LYS A 168 -5.24 -20.21 16.97
C LYS A 168 -3.76 -20.28 16.63
N THR A 169 -3.41 -21.25 15.81
CA THR A 169 -2.06 -21.36 15.27
C THR A 169 -1.84 -20.30 14.17
N PHE A 170 -0.62 -19.83 14.03
CA PHE A 170 -0.21 -18.89 13.02
C PHE A 170 1.07 -19.36 12.34
N ASN A 171 0.98 -19.58 11.04
CA ASN A 171 2.12 -19.81 10.16
C ASN A 171 2.08 -18.76 9.06
N ARG A 172 2.89 -17.71 9.20
CA ARG A 172 2.88 -16.56 8.29
C ARG A 172 2.99 -16.99 6.82
N GLU A 173 3.86 -17.92 6.51
CA GLU A 173 4.13 -18.31 5.10
C GLU A 173 2.93 -19.03 4.45
N GLU A 174 2.23 -19.87 5.20
CA GLU A 174 0.99 -20.50 4.71
C GLU A 174 -0.15 -19.48 4.63
N GLU A 175 -0.24 -18.56 5.60
CA GLU A 175 -1.26 -17.52 5.62
C GLU A 175 -1.09 -16.53 4.45
N LEU A 176 0.14 -16.22 4.02
CA LEU A 176 0.38 -15.42 2.81
C LEU A 176 -0.25 -16.04 1.56
N ILE A 177 -0.18 -17.38 1.44
CA ILE A 177 -0.75 -18.09 0.31
C ILE A 177 -2.29 -18.12 0.38
N ILE A 178 -2.83 -18.30 1.58
CA ILE A 178 -4.29 -18.26 1.80
C ILE A 178 -4.83 -16.88 1.48
N ALA A 179 -4.17 -15.83 1.98
CA ALA A 179 -4.50 -14.44 1.73
C ALA A 179 -4.43 -14.09 0.22
N ALA A 180 -3.42 -14.58 -0.50
CA ALA A 180 -3.31 -14.37 -1.95
C ALA A 180 -4.47 -15.02 -2.71
N ARG A 181 -4.87 -16.24 -2.33
CA ARG A 181 -6.03 -16.91 -2.92
C ARG A 181 -7.34 -16.17 -2.65
N GLU A 182 -7.49 -15.62 -1.45
CA GLU A 182 -8.63 -14.77 -1.11
C GLU A 182 -8.62 -13.49 -1.96
N ALA A 183 -7.46 -12.81 -2.08
CA ALA A 183 -7.30 -11.62 -2.91
C ALA A 183 -7.65 -11.87 -4.38
N ALA A 184 -7.28 -13.02 -4.94
CA ALA A 184 -7.60 -13.39 -6.31
C ALA A 184 -9.13 -13.42 -6.55
N SER A 185 -9.94 -13.77 -5.54
CA SER A 185 -11.40 -13.76 -5.64
C SER A 185 -11.97 -12.34 -5.82
N TRP A 186 -11.28 -11.32 -5.33
CA TRP A 186 -11.68 -9.90 -5.45
C TRP A 186 -11.30 -9.28 -6.79
N LYS A 187 -10.50 -9.97 -7.60
CA LYS A 187 -10.06 -9.55 -8.94
C LYS A 187 -9.47 -8.13 -8.97
N PRO A 188 -8.46 -7.84 -8.15
CA PRO A 188 -7.75 -6.56 -8.25
C PRO A 188 -7.06 -6.44 -9.62
N ASP A 189 -6.83 -5.22 -10.10
CA ASP A 189 -6.01 -5.01 -11.29
C ASP A 189 -4.53 -5.32 -11.01
N LEU A 190 -4.09 -5.10 -9.74
CA LEU A 190 -2.76 -5.46 -9.24
C LEU A 190 -2.85 -5.94 -7.79
N TYR A 191 -2.18 -7.03 -7.49
CA TYR A 191 -1.98 -7.52 -6.13
C TYR A 191 -0.57 -7.21 -5.64
N LYS A 192 -0.48 -6.53 -4.50
CA LYS A 192 0.78 -6.24 -3.80
C LYS A 192 0.91 -7.20 -2.62
N ALA A 193 1.79 -8.18 -2.74
CA ALA A 193 2.04 -9.21 -1.74
C ALA A 193 3.26 -8.86 -0.87
N GLU A 194 3.24 -9.34 0.37
CA GLU A 194 4.46 -9.42 1.17
C GLU A 194 5.41 -10.47 0.60
N VAL A 195 6.72 -10.19 0.68
CA VAL A 195 7.73 -11.18 0.28
C VAL A 195 7.79 -12.30 1.31
N PRO A 196 7.72 -13.60 0.89
CA PRO A 196 7.92 -14.73 1.77
C PRO A 196 9.24 -14.64 2.53
N PHE A 197 9.24 -15.07 3.80
CA PHE A 197 10.39 -15.03 4.71
C PHE A 197 11.04 -13.63 4.83
N HIS A 198 10.30 -12.57 4.56
CA HIS A 198 10.81 -11.18 4.45
C HIS A 198 11.97 -11.02 3.44
N GLY A 199 12.10 -11.95 2.49
CA GLY A 199 13.21 -12.01 1.55
C GLY A 199 14.52 -12.53 2.13
N GLU A 200 14.48 -13.11 3.33
CA GLU A 200 15.64 -13.62 4.05
C GLU A 200 15.81 -15.14 3.91
N GLY A 201 17.00 -15.64 4.19
CA GLY A 201 17.30 -17.07 4.20
C GLY A 201 17.59 -17.69 2.84
N ASP A 202 17.15 -18.93 2.62
CA ASP A 202 17.36 -19.65 1.36
C ASP A 202 16.52 -19.04 0.22
N LEU A 203 17.20 -18.47 -0.76
CA LEU A 203 16.58 -17.84 -1.93
C LEU A 203 15.68 -18.80 -2.72
N ASN A 204 16.04 -20.09 -2.82
CA ASN A 204 15.19 -21.08 -3.51
C ASN A 204 13.85 -21.26 -2.78
N LEU A 205 13.89 -21.26 -1.44
CA LEU A 205 12.68 -21.36 -0.62
C LEU A 205 11.82 -20.12 -0.74
N VAL A 206 12.43 -18.93 -0.71
CA VAL A 206 11.74 -17.63 -0.93
C VAL A 206 11.06 -17.63 -2.31
N THR A 207 11.79 -17.98 -3.37
CA THR A 207 11.29 -18.05 -4.75
C THR A 207 10.14 -19.03 -4.87
N LYS A 208 10.29 -20.25 -4.37
CA LYS A 208 9.24 -21.28 -4.42
C LYS A 208 7.94 -20.83 -3.72
N ASN A 209 8.03 -20.11 -2.61
CA ASN A 209 6.83 -19.58 -1.95
C ASN A 209 6.27 -18.37 -2.67
N ALA A 210 7.08 -17.52 -3.29
CA ALA A 210 6.61 -16.42 -4.13
C ALA A 210 5.82 -16.93 -5.36
N GLU A 211 6.28 -18.02 -5.98
CA GLU A 211 5.55 -18.68 -7.09
C GLU A 211 4.17 -19.24 -6.67
N ARG A 212 3.98 -19.59 -5.40
CA ARG A 212 2.68 -20.03 -4.86
C ARG A 212 1.70 -18.87 -4.62
N ILE A 213 2.20 -17.65 -4.56
CA ILE A 213 1.43 -16.42 -4.35
C ILE A 213 1.02 -15.80 -5.70
N SER A 214 1.82 -15.98 -6.74
CA SER A 214 1.58 -15.46 -8.09
C SER A 214 0.59 -16.32 -8.87
#